data_2994a77148a3e93e5a37a5fdb2a4d142
#
_entry.id   2994a77148a3e93e5a37a5fdb2a4d142
#
_cell.length_a   1.000
_cell.length_b   1.000
_cell.length_c   1.000
_cell.angle_alpha   90.00
_cell.angle_beta   90.00
_cell.angle_gamma   90.00
#
_symmetry.space_group_name_H-M   'P 1'
#
loop_
_entity.id
_entity.type
_entity.pdbx_description
1 polymer ?
#
loop_
_entity_poly.entity_id
_entity_poly.type
_entity_poly.pdbx_seq_one_letter_code
_entity_poly.pdbx_strand_id
1 'polypeptide(L)'
;MNHEPTDLGLEGELAMAHAFADGAGGSIDFRLARERTIRAYKTGEATRSEVCDAQRELMRNARECGMPVETLCPICGKQNLVEVLYVFGPRLPASGRCIVTNLDMNRIRSYSGEFTGYDVEVCTSCGWNHLMRTNPVV
;
A
#
# COMPACT_ATOMS: atom_id res chain seq x y z
N MET A 1 -7.35 2.90 -15.23
CA MET A 1 -6.97 3.16 -14.77
C MET A 1 -6.63 3.61 -14.54
N ASN A 2 -6.16 3.73 -14.43
CA ASN A 2 -5.57 4.16 -14.04
C ASN A 2 -5.21 4.94 -14.14
N HIS A 3 -4.87 5.44 -14.19
CA HIS A 3 -4.45 6.17 -14.03
C HIS A 3 -3.89 6.88 -14.59
N GLU A 4 -3.49 7.29 -14.86
CA GLU A 4 -2.84 7.94 -15.16
C GLU A 4 -2.38 8.58 -15.32
N PRO A 5 -2.32 8.82 -15.40
CA PRO A 5 -1.47 9.45 -15.68
C PRO A 5 -0.40 9.78 -15.30
N THR A 6 -0.25 9.70 -15.82
CA THR A 6 1.13 9.57 -15.77
C THR A 6 1.79 10.72 -15.06
N ASP A 7 1.81 11.88 -15.66
CA ASP A 7 2.39 13.02 -14.95
C ASP A 7 1.68 13.24 -13.66
N LEU A 8 0.38 13.32 -13.76
CA LEU A 8 -0.42 13.57 -12.58
C LEU A 8 -0.31 12.43 -11.60
N GLY A 9 -0.23 11.21 -12.11
CA GLY A 9 -0.08 10.06 -11.25
C GLY A 9 1.24 10.07 -10.51
N LEU A 10 2.32 10.42 -11.20
CA LEU A 10 3.62 10.46 -10.57
C LEU A 10 3.67 11.55 -9.51
N GLU A 11 3.14 12.71 -9.80
CA GLU A 11 3.12 13.77 -8.81
C GLU A 11 2.26 13.40 -7.62
N GLY A 12 1.14 12.75 -7.88
CA GLY A 12 0.27 12.31 -6.81
C GLY A 12 0.96 11.28 -5.93
N GLU A 13 1.69 10.36 -6.55
CA GLU A 13 2.40 9.34 -5.82
C GLU A 13 3.48 9.97 -4.95
N LEU A 14 4.26 10.89 -5.49
CA LEU A 14 5.30 11.53 -4.71
C LEU A 14 4.73 12.32 -3.54
N ALA A 15 3.64 13.03 -3.78
CA ALA A 15 3.04 13.83 -2.72
C ALA A 15 2.47 12.95 -1.62
N MET A 16 1.86 11.82 -1.97
CA MET A 16 1.33 10.91 -0.99
C MET A 16 2.45 10.23 -0.22
N ALA A 17 3.52 9.85 -0.90
CA ALA A 17 4.66 9.25 -0.23
C ALA A 17 5.27 10.25 0.76
N HIS A 18 5.34 11.50 0.40
CA HIS A 18 5.82 12.54 1.29
C HIS A 18 4.94 12.67 2.52
N ALA A 19 3.63 12.66 2.31
CA ALA A 19 2.70 12.80 3.42
C ALA A 19 2.84 11.66 4.42
N PHE A 20 3.17 10.47 3.95
CA PHE A 20 3.32 9.31 4.82
C PHE A 20 4.74 9.14 5.34
N ALA A 21 5.75 9.51 4.57
CA ALA A 21 7.14 9.28 4.94
C ALA A 21 7.65 10.31 5.92
N ASP A 22 7.06 11.46 5.92
CA ASP A 22 7.54 12.58 6.70
C ASP A 22 6.92 12.62 8.06
N GLY A 23 6.13 11.67 8.38
CA GLY A 23 5.44 11.65 9.63
C GLY A 23 6.45 11.65 10.75
N ALA A 24 6.35 12.52 11.65
CA ALA A 24 7.22 12.59 12.76
C ALA A 24 7.02 11.35 13.62
N GLY A 25 6.54 11.50 14.81
CA GLY A 25 6.31 10.37 15.67
C GLY A 25 5.15 9.51 15.16
N GLY A 26 5.20 8.23 15.46
CA GLY A 26 4.11 7.33 15.16
C GLY A 26 4.22 6.57 13.86
N SER A 27 5.23 6.87 13.04
CA SER A 27 5.45 6.10 11.82
C SER A 27 6.07 4.74 12.16
N ILE A 28 5.56 3.70 11.52
CA ILE A 28 6.09 2.35 11.73
C ILE A 28 6.46 1.78 10.37
N ASP A 29 7.69 1.29 10.28
CA ASP A 29 8.24 0.71 9.06
C ASP A 29 8.26 -0.80 9.22
N PHE A 30 7.66 -1.51 8.27
CA PHE A 30 7.53 -2.96 8.33
C PHE A 30 8.44 -3.67 7.34
N ARG A 31 9.42 -2.97 6.77
CA ARG A 31 10.28 -3.60 5.75
C ARG A 31 11.08 -4.76 6.30
N LEU A 32 11.49 -4.69 7.55
CA LEU A 32 12.23 -5.80 8.15
C LEU A 32 11.33 -7.02 8.30
N ALA A 33 10.09 -6.80 8.73
CA ALA A 33 9.12 -7.91 8.82
C ALA A 33 8.85 -8.50 7.44
N ARG A 34 8.81 -7.65 6.43
CA ARG A 34 8.66 -8.10 5.04
C ARG A 34 9.80 -9.04 4.64
N GLU A 35 11.02 -8.65 4.94
CA GLU A 35 12.17 -9.47 4.59
C GLU A 35 12.15 -10.81 5.31
N ARG A 36 11.69 -10.84 6.56
CA ARG A 36 11.55 -12.09 7.28
C ARG A 36 10.53 -13.01 6.62
N THR A 37 9.41 -12.46 6.19
CA THR A 37 8.38 -13.24 5.52
C THR A 37 8.89 -13.82 4.21
N ILE A 38 9.62 -13.00 3.43
CA ILE A 38 10.20 -13.47 2.18
C ILE A 38 11.20 -14.59 2.46
N ARG A 39 12.01 -14.43 3.50
CA ARG A 39 12.98 -15.48 3.85
C ARG A 39 12.28 -16.75 4.26
N ALA A 40 11.21 -16.64 5.06
CA ALA A 40 10.45 -17.82 5.47
C ALA A 40 9.92 -18.59 4.27
N TYR A 41 9.47 -17.88 3.25
CA TYR A 41 9.03 -18.51 2.02
C TYR A 41 10.20 -19.19 1.31
N LYS A 42 11.33 -18.50 1.20
CA LYS A 42 12.48 -19.04 0.47
C LYS A 42 13.07 -20.27 1.14
N THR A 43 12.98 -20.35 2.46
CA THR A 43 13.53 -21.51 3.20
C THR A 43 12.51 -22.62 3.39
N GLY A 44 11.28 -22.43 2.93
CA GLY A 44 10.25 -23.46 3.05
C GLY A 44 9.45 -23.44 4.32
N GLU A 45 9.72 -22.49 5.22
CA GLU A 45 8.94 -22.38 6.45
C GLU A 45 7.52 -21.90 6.19
N ALA A 46 7.34 -21.07 5.15
CA ALA A 46 6.03 -20.59 4.76
C ALA A 46 5.72 -21.07 3.35
N THR A 47 4.47 -21.44 3.12
CA THR A 47 4.06 -21.90 1.79
C THR A 47 3.69 -20.70 0.93
N ARG A 48 3.64 -20.95 -0.38
CA ARG A 48 3.24 -19.90 -1.32
C ARG A 48 1.85 -19.40 -1.01
N SER A 49 0.92 -20.30 -0.69
CA SER A 49 -0.45 -19.88 -0.40
C SER A 49 -0.54 -19.07 0.89
N GLU A 50 0.38 -19.29 1.82
CA GLU A 50 0.37 -18.50 3.05
C GLU A 50 0.83 -17.07 2.84
N VAL A 51 1.75 -16.85 1.90
CA VAL A 51 2.27 -15.51 1.66
C VAL A 51 1.55 -14.81 0.51
N CYS A 52 0.87 -15.56 -0.35
CA CYS A 52 0.12 -15.00 -1.48
C CYS A 52 -1.37 -15.06 -1.16
N ASP A 53 -1.75 -14.37 -0.10
CA ASP A 53 -3.08 -14.50 0.49
C ASP A 53 -3.89 -13.20 0.43
N ALA A 54 -3.61 -12.35 -0.54
CA ALA A 54 -4.33 -11.08 -0.66
C ALA A 54 -5.83 -11.34 -0.78
N GLN A 55 -6.60 -10.64 0.03
CA GLN A 55 -8.05 -10.76 0.00
C GLN A 55 -8.60 -10.15 -1.27
N ARG A 56 -9.82 -10.55 -1.62
CA ARG A 56 -10.43 -10.15 -2.89
C ARG A 56 -10.50 -8.63 -3.02
N GLU A 57 -10.88 -7.95 -1.97
CA GLU A 57 -11.01 -6.50 -2.03
C GLU A 57 -9.66 -5.83 -2.26
N LEU A 58 -8.62 -6.31 -1.58
CA LEU A 58 -7.29 -5.77 -1.77
C LEU A 58 -6.81 -6.00 -3.20
N MET A 59 -7.06 -7.18 -3.75
CA MET A 59 -6.67 -7.48 -5.13
C MET A 59 -7.40 -6.57 -6.11
N ARG A 60 -8.69 -6.32 -5.86
CA ARG A 60 -9.45 -5.43 -6.72
C ARG A 60 -8.89 -4.01 -6.67
N ASN A 61 -8.62 -3.50 -5.48
CA ASN A 61 -8.05 -2.17 -5.34
C ASN A 61 -6.68 -2.09 -5.97
N ALA A 62 -5.88 -3.13 -5.84
CA ALA A 62 -4.56 -3.15 -6.44
C ALA A 62 -4.64 -3.08 -7.96
N ARG A 63 -5.59 -3.79 -8.56
CA ARG A 63 -5.73 -3.78 -10.00
C ARG A 63 -6.29 -2.46 -10.52
N GLU A 64 -7.21 -1.87 -9.78
CA GLU A 64 -7.91 -0.67 -10.25
C GLU A 64 -7.21 0.62 -9.86
N CYS A 65 -6.57 0.63 -8.69
CA CYS A 65 -6.07 1.87 -8.12
C CYS A 65 -4.62 1.77 -7.66
N GLY A 66 -3.97 0.62 -7.81
CA GLY A 66 -2.61 0.46 -7.34
C GLY A 66 -1.64 1.32 -8.11
N MET A 67 -0.64 1.84 -7.42
CA MET A 67 0.41 2.62 -8.05
C MET A 67 1.58 1.71 -8.35
N PRO A 68 1.97 1.56 -9.63
CA PRO A 68 3.08 0.69 -9.98
C PRO A 68 4.38 1.16 -9.36
N VAL A 69 5.19 0.21 -8.92
CA VAL A 69 6.54 0.49 -8.45
C VAL A 69 7.50 -0.37 -9.24
N GLU A 70 8.78 0.02 -9.24
CA GLU A 70 9.77 -0.70 -10.02
C GLU A 70 10.44 -1.78 -9.17
N THR A 71 9.63 -2.64 -8.59
CA THR A 71 10.09 -3.73 -7.74
C THR A 71 9.38 -4.98 -8.17
N LEU A 72 10.16 -5.98 -8.55
CA LEU A 72 9.60 -7.25 -8.99
C LEU A 72 9.05 -7.99 -7.78
N CYS A 73 7.98 -8.74 -7.98
CA CYS A 73 7.40 -9.52 -6.89
C CYS A 73 8.44 -10.51 -6.35
N PRO A 74 8.68 -10.50 -5.06
CA PRO A 74 9.71 -11.38 -4.48
C PRO A 74 9.29 -12.84 -4.43
N ILE A 75 8.04 -13.15 -4.70
CA ILE A 75 7.53 -14.52 -4.60
C ILE A 75 7.41 -15.13 -5.99
N CYS A 76 6.64 -14.53 -6.90
CA CYS A 76 6.45 -15.12 -8.22
C CYS A 76 7.44 -14.61 -9.26
N GLY A 77 8.01 -13.43 -9.06
CA GLY A 77 8.98 -12.87 -9.99
C GLY A 77 8.45 -12.56 -11.37
N LYS A 78 7.14 -12.52 -11.55
CA LYS A 78 6.57 -12.40 -12.88
C LYS A 78 6.22 -10.98 -13.27
N GLN A 79 5.98 -10.12 -12.31
CA GLN A 79 5.63 -8.74 -12.62
C GLN A 79 5.98 -7.84 -11.47
N ASN A 80 5.97 -6.56 -11.74
CA ASN A 80 6.25 -5.55 -10.72
C ASN A 80 5.07 -5.44 -9.76
N LEU A 81 5.40 -5.05 -8.54
CA LEU A 81 4.40 -4.83 -7.50
C LEU A 81 3.67 -3.52 -7.74
N VAL A 82 2.55 -3.37 -7.05
CA VAL A 82 1.88 -2.08 -6.94
C VAL A 82 1.74 -1.75 -5.47
N GLU A 83 1.57 -0.47 -5.16
CA GLU A 83 1.29 -0.03 -3.80
C GLU A 83 -0.11 0.52 -3.73
N VAL A 84 -0.80 0.17 -2.65
CA VAL A 84 -2.15 0.63 -2.39
C VAL A 84 -2.10 1.38 -1.07
N LEU A 85 -2.66 2.58 -1.06
CA LEU A 85 -2.69 3.41 0.13
C LEU A 85 -4.10 3.43 0.70
N TYR A 86 -4.20 3.11 1.98
CA TYR A 86 -5.48 3.16 2.71
C TYR A 86 -5.36 4.16 3.84
N VAL A 87 -6.47 4.81 4.16
CA VAL A 87 -6.53 5.67 5.33
C VAL A 87 -7.70 5.21 6.20
N PHE A 88 -7.44 5.10 7.49
CA PHE A 88 -8.44 4.72 8.50
C PHE A 88 -8.64 5.89 9.45
N GLY A 89 -9.87 6.07 9.92
CA GLY A 89 -10.18 7.12 10.86
C GLY A 89 -11.65 7.45 10.89
N PRO A 90 -12.02 8.46 11.66
CA PRO A 90 -13.43 8.85 11.77
C PRO A 90 -14.02 9.21 10.42
N ARG A 91 -15.28 8.90 10.22
CA ARG A 91 -16.04 9.20 9.00
C ARG A 91 -15.62 8.40 7.80
N LEU A 92 -14.64 7.51 7.94
CA LEU A 92 -14.23 6.64 6.85
C LEU A 92 -14.78 5.26 7.09
N PRO A 93 -14.89 4.44 6.03
CA PRO A 93 -15.35 3.06 6.22
C PRO A 93 -14.42 2.29 7.16
N ALA A 94 -14.98 1.32 7.86
CA ALA A 94 -14.18 0.50 8.78
C ALA A 94 -13.06 -0.23 8.06
N SER A 95 -13.26 -0.56 6.78
CA SER A 95 -12.24 -1.24 5.97
C SER A 95 -11.21 -0.29 5.40
N GLY A 96 -11.32 1.02 5.70
CA GLY A 96 -10.37 1.99 5.20
C GLY A 96 -10.78 2.55 3.85
N ARG A 97 -10.27 3.72 3.56
CA ARG A 97 -10.50 4.37 2.27
C ARG A 97 -9.26 4.27 1.43
N CYS A 98 -9.42 3.73 0.23
CA CYS A 98 -8.33 3.65 -0.72
C CYS A 98 -8.06 5.03 -1.29
N ILE A 99 -6.82 5.48 -1.24
CA ILE A 99 -6.44 6.81 -1.69
C ILE A 99 -5.81 6.68 -3.07
N VAL A 100 -6.30 7.46 -4.01
CA VAL A 100 -5.83 7.40 -5.40
C VAL A 100 -5.13 8.68 -5.80
N THR A 101 -5.60 9.83 -5.31
CA THR A 101 -5.08 11.13 -5.76
C THR A 101 -4.80 12.04 -4.57
N ASN A 102 -4.09 13.13 -4.86
CA ASN A 102 -3.86 14.16 -3.85
C ASN A 102 -5.17 14.81 -3.39
N LEU A 103 -6.16 14.85 -4.27
CA LEU A 103 -7.45 15.39 -3.87
C LEU A 103 -8.08 14.54 -2.79
N ASP A 104 -7.97 13.23 -2.91
CA ASP A 104 -8.47 12.33 -1.87
C ASP A 104 -7.77 12.62 -0.55
N MET A 105 -6.46 12.75 -0.58
CA MET A 105 -5.69 12.99 0.64
C MET A 105 -6.03 14.36 1.23
N ASN A 106 -6.16 15.38 0.39
CA ASN A 106 -6.51 16.71 0.88
C ASN A 106 -7.88 16.73 1.53
N ARG A 107 -8.81 15.96 0.99
CA ARG A 107 -10.14 15.87 1.57
C ARG A 107 -10.06 15.26 2.98
N ILE A 108 -9.26 14.22 3.13
CA ILE A 108 -9.05 13.59 4.43
C ILE A 108 -8.45 14.60 5.41
N ARG A 109 -7.45 15.36 4.96
CA ARG A 109 -6.80 16.35 5.84
C ARG A 109 -7.75 17.43 6.31
N SER A 110 -8.83 17.65 5.58
CA SER A 110 -9.82 18.67 5.97
C SER A 110 -10.77 18.17 7.05
N TYR A 111 -10.79 16.89 7.35
CA TYR A 111 -11.65 16.32 8.37
C TYR A 111 -11.03 16.49 9.74
N SER A 112 -11.88 16.61 10.76
CA SER A 112 -11.42 16.61 12.15
C SER A 112 -11.14 15.19 12.58
N GLY A 113 -10.15 15.01 13.44
CA GLY A 113 -9.86 13.71 14.01
C GLY A 113 -8.50 13.21 13.59
N GLU A 114 -8.17 12.02 14.06
CA GLU A 114 -6.88 11.42 13.78
C GLU A 114 -7.05 10.33 12.74
N PHE A 115 -6.19 10.36 11.72
CA PHE A 115 -6.23 9.42 10.63
C PHE A 115 -4.87 8.75 10.49
N THR A 116 -4.89 7.48 10.11
CA THR A 116 -3.66 6.71 9.92
C THR A 116 -3.63 6.17 8.49
N GLY A 117 -2.49 6.36 7.83
CA GLY A 117 -2.27 5.84 6.49
C GLY A 117 -1.56 4.50 6.54
N TYR A 118 -1.96 3.59 5.67
CA TYR A 118 -1.39 2.25 5.51
C TYR A 118 -0.92 2.10 4.08
N ASP A 119 0.36 1.76 3.91
CA ASP A 119 0.95 1.54 2.60
C ASP A 119 1.19 0.06 2.44
N VAL A 120 0.52 -0.56 1.47
CA VAL A 120 0.51 -2.01 1.27
C VAL A 120 1.03 -2.32 -0.12
N GLU A 121 2.04 -3.19 -0.22
CA GLU A 121 2.46 -3.65 -1.55
C GLU A 121 1.70 -4.92 -1.89
N VAL A 122 1.38 -5.07 -3.18
CA VAL A 122 0.57 -6.19 -3.67
C VAL A 122 1.09 -6.63 -5.01
N CYS A 123 1.12 -7.95 -5.21
CA CYS A 123 1.33 -8.52 -6.54
C CYS A 123 -0.02 -8.95 -7.09
N THR A 124 -0.45 -8.33 -8.18
CA THR A 124 -1.74 -8.66 -8.77
C THR A 124 -1.74 -9.98 -9.53
N SER A 125 -0.58 -10.61 -9.66
CA SER A 125 -0.48 -11.92 -10.29
C SER A 125 -0.65 -13.04 -9.29
N CYS A 126 0.13 -13.04 -8.21
CA CYS A 126 0.12 -14.19 -7.28
C CYS A 126 -0.60 -13.90 -5.97
N GLY A 127 -0.87 -12.65 -5.64
CA GLY A 127 -1.53 -12.34 -4.39
C GLY A 127 -0.59 -12.05 -3.23
N TRP A 128 0.72 -11.98 -3.49
CA TRP A 128 1.65 -11.53 -2.45
C TRP A 128 1.22 -10.16 -1.96
N ASN A 129 1.24 -9.96 -0.68
CA ASN A 129 0.96 -8.63 -0.13
C ASN A 129 1.67 -8.49 1.21
N HIS A 130 2.03 -7.25 1.52
CA HIS A 130 2.65 -6.96 2.80
C HIS A 130 2.46 -5.50 3.13
N LEU A 131 2.17 -5.25 4.40
CA LEU A 131 2.13 -3.89 4.90
C LEU A 131 3.55 -3.35 4.93
N MET A 132 3.76 -2.19 4.31
CA MET A 132 5.09 -1.58 4.23
C MET A 132 5.32 -0.58 5.33
N ARG A 133 4.31 0.22 5.64
CA ARG A 133 4.42 1.19 6.71
C ARG A 133 3.06 1.73 7.10
N THR A 134 2.98 2.25 8.30
CA THR A 134 1.84 3.02 8.75
C THR A 134 2.32 4.38 9.23
N ASN A 135 1.56 5.41 8.94
CA ASN A 135 1.92 6.77 9.30
C ASN A 135 0.69 7.55 9.72
N PRO A 136 0.83 8.44 10.71
CA PRO A 136 -0.25 9.42 10.93
C PRO A 136 -0.39 10.28 9.70
N VAL A 137 -1.61 10.63 9.37
CA VAL A 137 -1.88 11.57 8.28
C VAL A 137 -1.82 12.97 8.86
N VAL A 138 -0.94 13.80 8.31
CA VAL A 138 -0.73 15.16 8.79
C VAL A 138 -1.14 16.19 7.75
#